data_21b500cfb08e74c0a1468a0092b1af29
#
_entry.id   21b500cfb08e74c0a1468a0092b1af29
#
_cell.length_a   1.000
_cell.length_b   1.000
_cell.length_c   1.000
_cell.angle_alpha   90.00
_cell.angle_beta   90.00
_cell.angle_gamma   90.00
#
_symmetry.space_group_name_H-M   'P 1'
#
loop_
_entity.id
_entity.type
_entity.pdbx_description
1 polymer ?
#
loop_
_entity_poly.entity_id
_entity_poly.type
_entity_poly.pdbx_seq_one_letter_code
_entity_poly.pdbx_strand_id
1 'polypeptide(L)'
;PQCEGVGIEQTIDIYKILDLDKSLNEEGAIDFPTYQPTAWRWTRYADSGYFDLDKKLKDYSEKEWDLFLYAPQHKPLNPTSKWRKTALYEGLIPRFERNFLKGEAQERNRYRNKLERIITIKECSLCKGQRLNQKSLSCKINGKNIAECTALSVSRLLEFLESIKSKKFETVLHEIKNKLNNLNLVGLSYLNLNRVSNTLSGGESQRIKMVKHLGNSLVDLLYIFDEPSIGLHPKDLDNIIKIIQKIRDKGNSVLLVEHDPDLIRTADHVVDMGPLSGINGGEIIYQGTFKELKNSSGLTGAFFRRPNTYKKEPRMGNEWISIKNAHLFNLKNIDVDIPKYCLTVITGVAGSGKSTLISKVLPQQYPETKVVDQSAITASIRSNLLTYLDLLDPIRQLFAKTNKVSAKLFSFNSEGACPQCKGSGIERVELAFLDDIEMTCDVCHGSGYAPEVLKYLYKDKNIAEILKMTVAEASNFFEDRILQQQFNSLMSLGLDYIAIGQRLNTFSGGERQRLKLTKQINETDNIFVLDEPSTGLHPSDT
;
A
#
# COMPACT_ATOMS: atom_id res chain seq x y z
N PRO A 1 -25.46 -16.24 4.18
CA PRO A 1 -24.91 -16.41 5.52
C PRO A 1 -24.98 -15.09 6.30
N GLN A 2 -24.81 -15.16 7.62
CA GLN A 2 -24.84 -13.97 8.51
C GLN A 2 -23.79 -12.90 8.11
N CYS A 3 -22.69 -13.34 7.52
CA CYS A 3 -21.61 -12.48 7.02
C CYS A 3 -21.87 -11.87 5.63
N GLU A 4 -23.07 -11.95 5.09
CA GLU A 4 -23.42 -11.43 3.76
C GLU A 4 -22.47 -11.83 2.62
N GLY A 5 -21.84 -13.00 2.76
CA GLY A 5 -20.90 -13.54 1.75
C GLY A 5 -19.43 -13.12 1.94
N VAL A 6 -19.10 -12.34 2.98
CA VAL A 6 -17.71 -11.91 3.24
C VAL A 6 -16.87 -13.05 3.84
N GLY A 7 -17.49 -13.99 4.56
CA GLY A 7 -16.81 -15.13 5.20
C GLY A 7 -16.26 -14.84 6.58
N ILE A 8 -16.23 -13.57 6.99
CA ILE A 8 -15.74 -13.12 8.30
C ILE A 8 -16.81 -12.24 8.96
N GLU A 9 -16.76 -12.17 10.27
CA GLU A 9 -17.53 -11.27 11.11
C GLU A 9 -16.57 -10.31 11.79
N GLN A 10 -16.90 -9.03 11.73
CA GLN A 10 -16.18 -8.00 12.46
C GLN A 10 -16.95 -7.71 13.75
N THR A 11 -16.31 -7.90 14.87
CA THR A 11 -16.87 -7.62 16.19
C THR A 11 -15.98 -6.61 16.92
N ILE A 12 -16.61 -5.81 17.77
CA ILE A 12 -15.89 -4.84 18.59
C ILE A 12 -15.43 -5.54 19.86
N ASP A 13 -14.15 -5.44 20.15
CA ASP A 13 -13.59 -5.88 21.42
C ASP A 13 -13.80 -4.79 22.48
N ILE A 14 -14.82 -4.97 23.30
CA ILE A 14 -15.23 -4.02 24.33
C ILE A 14 -14.11 -3.71 25.31
N TYR A 15 -13.33 -4.72 25.69
CA TYR A 15 -12.24 -4.56 26.65
C TYR A 15 -11.07 -3.71 26.13
N LYS A 16 -11.03 -3.47 24.82
CA LYS A 16 -10.05 -2.55 24.21
C LYS A 16 -10.56 -1.11 24.08
N ILE A 17 -11.85 -0.89 24.33
CA ILE A 17 -12.46 0.44 24.23
C ILE A 17 -12.75 1.00 25.63
N LEU A 18 -13.10 0.15 26.59
CA LEU A 18 -13.58 0.55 27.90
C LEU A 18 -12.48 0.39 28.96
N ASP A 19 -12.28 1.43 29.73
CA ASP A 19 -11.56 1.38 31.02
C ASP A 19 -12.57 1.20 32.13
N LEU A 20 -12.66 -0.03 32.66
CA LEU A 20 -13.66 -0.41 33.65
C LEU A 20 -13.45 0.28 35.01
N ASP A 21 -12.24 0.77 35.30
CA ASP A 21 -11.93 1.45 36.55
C ASP A 21 -12.30 2.93 36.54
N LYS A 22 -12.79 3.44 35.40
CA LYS A 22 -13.25 4.82 35.22
C LYS A 22 -14.75 4.95 35.16
N SER A 23 -15.25 6.15 35.47
CA SER A 23 -16.64 6.57 35.31
C SER A 23 -16.83 7.30 33.98
N LEU A 24 -18.08 7.47 33.50
CA LEU A 24 -18.38 8.16 32.23
C LEU A 24 -17.95 9.64 32.23
N ASN A 25 -17.74 10.26 33.38
CA ASN A 25 -17.23 11.62 33.51
C ASN A 25 -15.69 11.72 33.40
N GLU A 26 -14.98 10.59 33.47
CA GLU A 26 -13.54 10.58 33.40
C GLU A 26 -13.06 10.39 31.94
N GLU A 27 -12.03 11.13 31.55
CA GLU A 27 -11.43 11.01 30.23
C GLU A 27 -10.84 9.61 30.04
N GLY A 28 -11.15 9.00 28.91
CA GLY A 28 -10.68 7.65 28.56
C GLY A 28 -11.52 6.51 29.11
N ALA A 29 -12.65 6.75 29.79
CA ALA A 29 -13.61 5.69 30.15
C ALA A 29 -14.09 4.92 28.92
N ILE A 30 -14.30 5.63 27.80
CA ILE A 30 -14.49 5.06 26.47
C ILE A 30 -13.32 5.57 25.62
N ASP A 31 -12.30 4.74 25.36
CA ASP A 31 -11.10 5.15 24.59
C ASP A 31 -11.38 5.34 23.10
N PHE A 32 -12.23 6.31 22.81
CA PHE A 32 -12.50 6.73 21.44
C PHE A 32 -12.76 8.25 21.38
N PRO A 33 -12.14 9.01 20.42
CA PRO A 33 -12.13 10.47 20.45
C PRO A 33 -13.51 11.13 20.50
N THR A 34 -14.51 10.54 19.86
CA THR A 34 -15.86 11.11 19.78
C THR A 34 -16.76 10.74 20.95
N TYR A 35 -16.23 9.94 21.88
CA TYR A 35 -16.92 9.49 23.09
C TYR A 35 -16.28 10.01 24.40
N GLN A 36 -15.31 10.91 24.29
CA GLN A 36 -14.73 11.58 25.47
C GLN A 36 -15.76 12.51 26.14
N PRO A 37 -15.62 12.81 27.43
CA PRO A 37 -16.50 13.75 28.14
C PRO A 37 -16.70 15.05 27.33
N THR A 38 -17.92 15.55 27.29
CA THR A 38 -18.39 16.69 26.48
C THR A 38 -18.50 16.47 24.97
N ALA A 39 -17.96 15.40 24.40
CA ALA A 39 -18.14 15.10 22.98
C ALA A 39 -19.61 14.77 22.65
N TRP A 40 -20.02 15.08 21.42
CA TRP A 40 -21.44 14.94 21.00
C TRP A 40 -21.98 13.50 21.07
N ARG A 41 -21.13 12.47 20.96
CA ARG A 41 -21.53 11.06 21.11
C ARG A 41 -21.60 10.67 22.57
N TRP A 42 -20.75 11.20 23.43
CA TRP A 42 -20.80 11.01 24.87
C TRP A 42 -22.11 11.54 25.48
N THR A 43 -22.62 12.71 25.00
CA THR A 43 -23.88 13.29 25.51
C THR A 43 -25.08 12.36 25.35
N ARG A 44 -25.00 11.36 24.46
CA ARG A 44 -26.07 10.36 24.30
C ARG A 44 -26.19 9.41 25.49
N TYR A 45 -25.11 9.20 26.22
CA TYR A 45 -25.10 8.40 27.45
C TYR A 45 -25.33 9.32 28.66
N ALA A 46 -24.63 10.42 28.70
CA ALA A 46 -24.70 11.38 29.81
C ALA A 46 -26.09 11.99 30.00
N ASP A 47 -26.73 12.40 28.88
CA ASP A 47 -28.03 13.07 28.94
C ASP A 47 -29.24 12.11 28.87
N SER A 48 -29.00 10.80 28.76
CA SER A 48 -30.06 9.79 28.66
C SER A 48 -30.87 9.61 29.94
N GLY A 49 -30.31 9.96 31.11
CA GLY A 49 -30.90 9.76 32.40
C GLY A 49 -30.86 8.30 32.90
N TYR A 50 -30.11 7.43 32.21
CA TYR A 50 -29.99 6.03 32.57
C TYR A 50 -28.83 5.71 33.53
N PHE A 51 -27.77 6.53 33.52
CA PHE A 51 -26.51 6.23 34.20
C PHE A 51 -26.16 7.30 35.22
N ASP A 52 -25.63 6.87 36.34
CA ASP A 52 -24.86 7.71 37.24
C ASP A 52 -23.47 7.91 36.63
N LEU A 53 -23.17 9.16 36.24
CA LEU A 53 -21.97 9.49 35.49
C LEU A 53 -20.69 9.38 36.33
N ASP A 54 -20.80 9.40 37.66
CA ASP A 54 -19.65 9.28 38.58
C ASP A 54 -19.42 7.84 39.05
N LYS A 55 -20.36 6.93 38.73
CA LYS A 55 -20.24 5.51 39.00
C LYS A 55 -19.26 4.86 38.07
N LYS A 56 -18.30 4.07 38.59
CA LYS A 56 -17.33 3.34 37.78
C LYS A 56 -18.02 2.29 36.90
N LEU A 57 -17.52 2.09 35.71
CA LEU A 57 -18.07 1.12 34.75
C LEU A 57 -18.10 -0.31 35.34
N LYS A 58 -17.08 -0.71 36.09
CA LYS A 58 -17.04 -2.03 36.73
C LYS A 58 -18.16 -2.27 37.78
N ASP A 59 -18.72 -1.21 38.30
CA ASP A 59 -19.76 -1.27 39.33
C ASP A 59 -21.18 -1.26 38.76
N TYR A 60 -21.31 -1.23 37.41
CA TYR A 60 -22.60 -1.29 36.74
C TYR A 60 -23.27 -2.64 37.00
N SER A 61 -24.57 -2.60 37.27
CA SER A 61 -25.40 -3.81 37.35
C SER A 61 -25.53 -4.45 35.94
N GLU A 62 -25.92 -5.71 35.89
CA GLU A 62 -26.17 -6.45 34.65
C GLU A 62 -27.15 -5.71 33.73
N LYS A 63 -28.21 -5.10 34.32
CA LYS A 63 -29.19 -4.30 33.55
C LYS A 63 -28.60 -3.00 32.98
N GLU A 64 -27.74 -2.33 33.77
CA GLU A 64 -27.03 -1.13 33.28
C GLU A 64 -26.06 -1.49 32.18
N TRP A 65 -25.35 -2.63 32.29
CA TRP A 65 -24.46 -3.15 31.26
C TRP A 65 -25.21 -3.46 29.95
N ASP A 66 -26.31 -4.21 30.04
CA ASP A 66 -27.11 -4.53 28.85
C ASP A 66 -27.64 -3.28 28.20
N LEU A 67 -28.11 -2.32 28.95
CA LEU A 67 -28.59 -1.04 28.46
C LEU A 67 -27.45 -0.22 27.81
N PHE A 68 -26.30 -0.17 28.49
CA PHE A 68 -25.12 0.58 28.01
C PHE A 68 -24.54 0.01 26.72
N LEU A 69 -24.44 -1.31 26.64
CA LEU A 69 -23.74 -1.99 25.55
C LEU A 69 -24.65 -2.38 24.38
N TYR A 70 -25.84 -2.89 24.65
CA TYR A 70 -26.61 -3.62 23.63
C TYR A 70 -27.99 -3.05 23.34
N ALA A 71 -28.46 -2.03 24.06
CA ALA A 71 -29.81 -1.52 23.86
C ALA A 71 -30.09 -1.13 22.40
N PRO A 72 -31.22 -1.58 21.82
CA PRO A 72 -31.66 -1.12 20.51
C PRO A 72 -32.07 0.36 20.54
N GLN A 73 -32.21 0.97 19.38
CA GLN A 73 -32.66 2.36 19.28
C GLN A 73 -34.04 2.56 19.90
N HIS A 74 -34.14 3.47 20.86
CA HIS A 74 -35.42 3.87 21.48
C HIS A 74 -35.34 5.28 22.05
N LYS A 75 -36.50 5.84 22.42
CA LYS A 75 -36.54 7.10 23.19
C LYS A 75 -36.30 6.83 24.65
N PRO A 76 -35.38 7.57 25.32
CA PRO A 76 -35.15 7.38 26.75
C PRO A 76 -36.39 7.76 27.56
N LEU A 77 -36.61 7.03 28.67
CA LEU A 77 -37.80 7.20 29.50
C LEU A 77 -37.81 8.51 30.31
N ASN A 78 -36.65 8.80 30.95
CA ASN A 78 -36.48 9.96 31.82
C ASN A 78 -35.19 10.73 31.49
N PRO A 79 -35.08 11.32 30.30
CA PRO A 79 -33.87 12.01 29.88
C PRO A 79 -33.71 13.34 30.66
N THR A 80 -32.46 13.81 30.74
CA THR A 80 -32.15 15.13 31.33
C THR A 80 -32.73 16.25 30.48
N SER A 81 -32.80 17.46 31.01
CA SER A 81 -33.29 18.65 30.28
C SER A 81 -32.42 19.00 29.06
N LYS A 82 -31.18 18.49 28.98
CA LYS A 82 -30.25 18.67 27.85
C LYS A 82 -30.49 17.70 26.69
N TRP A 83 -31.34 16.67 26.87
CA TRP A 83 -31.63 15.70 25.83
C TRP A 83 -32.40 16.32 24.65
N ARG A 84 -31.87 16.09 23.42
CA ARG A 84 -32.57 16.57 22.21
C ARG A 84 -33.79 15.72 21.92
N LYS A 85 -34.97 16.33 21.80
CA LYS A 85 -36.29 15.66 21.60
C LYS A 85 -36.35 14.70 20.41
N THR A 86 -35.56 14.95 19.36
CA THR A 86 -35.47 14.12 18.16
C THR A 86 -34.43 12.98 18.28
N ALA A 87 -33.65 12.94 19.36
CA ALA A 87 -32.60 11.98 19.52
C ALA A 87 -33.14 10.63 20.01
N LEU A 88 -32.51 9.56 19.56
CA LEU A 88 -32.72 8.21 20.05
C LEU A 88 -31.52 7.76 20.88
N TYR A 89 -31.76 7.06 21.95
CA TYR A 89 -30.77 6.32 22.69
C TYR A 89 -30.47 5.00 21.96
N GLU A 90 -29.23 4.54 22.04
CA GLU A 90 -28.75 3.29 21.46
C GLU A 90 -27.52 2.85 22.22
N GLY A 91 -27.40 1.57 22.49
CA GLY A 91 -26.22 1.00 23.16
C GLY A 91 -24.93 1.23 22.40
N LEU A 92 -23.80 1.12 23.10
CA LEU A 92 -22.49 1.46 22.56
C LEU A 92 -22.14 0.62 21.33
N ILE A 93 -22.36 -0.71 21.37
CA ILE A 93 -22.00 -1.64 20.30
C ILE A 93 -22.81 -1.41 19.04
N PRO A 94 -24.16 -1.49 19.04
CA PRO A 94 -24.94 -1.27 17.84
C PRO A 94 -24.72 0.12 17.22
N ARG A 95 -24.50 1.13 18.08
CA ARG A 95 -24.17 2.47 17.61
C ARG A 95 -22.80 2.54 16.96
N PHE A 96 -21.80 1.87 17.53
CA PHE A 96 -20.44 1.83 17.01
C PHE A 96 -20.41 1.06 15.69
N GLU A 97 -21.08 -0.09 15.61
CA GLU A 97 -21.23 -0.86 14.38
C GLU A 97 -21.86 -0.04 13.25
N ARG A 98 -22.97 0.63 13.54
CA ARG A 98 -23.67 1.46 12.57
C ARG A 98 -22.83 2.62 12.06
N ASN A 99 -22.07 3.29 12.93
CA ASN A 99 -21.32 4.48 12.56
C ASN A 99 -19.96 4.15 11.92
N PHE A 100 -19.29 3.09 12.36
CA PHE A 100 -17.89 2.81 11.99
C PHE A 100 -17.70 1.51 11.20
N LEU A 101 -18.55 0.50 11.37
CA LEU A 101 -18.44 -0.73 10.56
C LEU A 101 -19.33 -0.66 9.31
N LYS A 102 -20.55 -0.12 9.44
CA LYS A 102 -21.52 0.01 8.34
C LYS A 102 -21.66 1.45 7.81
N GLY A 103 -21.02 2.43 8.45
CA GLY A 103 -21.11 3.85 8.14
C GLY A 103 -20.23 4.29 6.94
N GLU A 104 -20.24 5.60 6.68
CA GLU A 104 -19.51 6.21 5.57
C GLU A 104 -18.00 5.94 5.61
N ALA A 105 -17.43 5.75 4.43
CA ALA A 105 -15.99 5.45 4.26
C ALA A 105 -15.08 6.56 4.84
N GLN A 106 -15.52 7.82 4.80
CA GLN A 106 -14.76 8.96 5.31
C GLN A 106 -14.56 8.90 6.83
N GLU A 107 -15.59 8.59 7.62
CA GLU A 107 -15.46 8.44 9.08
C GLU A 107 -14.58 7.24 9.44
N ARG A 108 -14.72 6.14 8.72
CA ARG A 108 -13.89 4.93 8.89
C ARG A 108 -12.42 5.23 8.63
N ASN A 109 -12.10 5.93 7.56
CA ASN A 109 -10.73 6.30 7.22
C ASN A 109 -10.11 7.26 8.24
N ARG A 110 -10.90 8.21 8.78
CA ARG A 110 -10.44 9.17 9.79
C ARG A 110 -9.95 8.48 11.08
N TYR A 111 -10.60 7.38 11.48
CA TYR A 111 -10.28 6.66 12.72
C TYR A 111 -9.65 5.29 12.48
N ARG A 112 -9.15 5.03 11.29
CA ARG A 112 -8.66 3.72 10.85
C ARG A 112 -7.71 3.05 11.85
N ASN A 113 -6.68 3.75 12.29
CA ASN A 113 -5.67 3.20 13.21
C ASN A 113 -6.26 2.80 14.58
N LYS A 114 -7.26 3.55 15.07
CA LYS A 114 -7.96 3.19 16.32
C LYS A 114 -8.93 2.02 16.09
N LEU A 115 -9.66 2.03 14.97
CA LEU A 115 -10.57 0.95 14.60
C LEU A 115 -9.86 -0.39 14.43
N GLU A 116 -8.69 -0.41 13.80
CA GLU A 116 -7.88 -1.62 13.63
C GLU A 116 -7.43 -2.25 14.96
N ARG A 117 -7.30 -1.46 16.03
CA ARG A 117 -6.95 -1.97 17.37
C ARG A 117 -8.12 -2.60 18.11
N ILE A 118 -9.33 -2.12 17.88
CA ILE A 118 -10.53 -2.49 18.64
C ILE A 118 -11.43 -3.48 17.90
N ILE A 119 -11.27 -3.61 16.58
CA ILE A 119 -12.02 -4.58 15.78
C ILE A 119 -11.32 -5.94 15.85
N THR A 120 -12.08 -6.95 16.24
CA THR A 120 -11.66 -8.35 16.15
C THR A 120 -12.36 -8.98 14.96
N ILE A 121 -11.55 -9.58 14.07
CA ILE A 121 -12.03 -10.30 12.90
C ILE A 121 -12.06 -11.78 13.24
N LYS A 122 -13.24 -12.40 13.13
CA LYS A 122 -13.44 -13.84 13.34
C LYS A 122 -14.05 -14.47 12.10
N GLU A 123 -13.82 -15.75 11.90
CA GLU A 123 -14.55 -16.50 10.89
C GLU A 123 -16.05 -16.48 11.19
N CYS A 124 -16.87 -16.34 10.15
CA CYS A 124 -18.31 -16.39 10.31
C CYS A 124 -18.76 -17.72 10.91
N SER A 125 -19.49 -17.66 12.01
CA SER A 125 -19.97 -18.81 12.76
C SER A 125 -20.83 -19.78 11.93
N LEU A 126 -21.60 -19.24 10.98
CA LEU A 126 -22.49 -20.02 10.12
C LEU A 126 -21.80 -20.65 8.92
N CYS A 127 -21.00 -19.89 8.17
CA CYS A 127 -20.39 -20.40 6.94
C CYS A 127 -18.94 -20.86 7.11
N LYS A 128 -18.33 -20.64 8.27
CA LYS A 128 -16.95 -21.02 8.59
C LYS A 128 -15.97 -20.62 7.46
N GLY A 129 -15.98 -19.34 7.11
CA GLY A 129 -15.15 -18.77 6.05
C GLY A 129 -15.59 -19.09 4.61
N GLN A 130 -16.54 -20.00 4.39
CA GLN A 130 -16.93 -20.50 3.06
C GLN A 130 -17.82 -19.53 2.26
N ARG A 131 -18.28 -18.41 2.84
CA ARG A 131 -19.02 -17.32 2.19
C ARG A 131 -20.41 -17.67 1.65
N LEU A 132 -20.76 -18.94 1.55
CA LEU A 132 -22.01 -19.46 1.01
C LEU A 132 -22.90 -20.04 2.10
N ASN A 133 -24.21 -20.10 1.84
CA ASN A 133 -25.16 -20.75 2.74
C ASN A 133 -25.06 -22.28 2.67
N GLN A 134 -25.53 -22.96 3.71
CA GLN A 134 -25.42 -24.41 3.82
C GLN A 134 -26.16 -25.17 2.69
N LYS A 135 -27.24 -24.61 2.15
CA LYS A 135 -27.98 -25.20 1.03
C LYS A 135 -27.11 -25.24 -0.24
N SER A 136 -26.37 -24.16 -0.53
CA SER A 136 -25.44 -24.13 -1.66
C SER A 136 -24.23 -25.05 -1.43
N LEU A 137 -23.74 -25.14 -0.20
CA LEU A 137 -22.61 -25.99 0.17
C LEU A 137 -22.94 -27.48 0.19
N SER A 138 -24.23 -27.86 0.26
CA SER A 138 -24.66 -29.26 0.16
C SER A 138 -24.54 -29.81 -1.26
N CYS A 139 -24.47 -28.95 -2.28
CA CYS A 139 -24.26 -29.38 -3.67
C CYS A 139 -22.79 -29.77 -3.89
N LYS A 140 -22.53 -31.00 -4.32
CA LYS A 140 -21.19 -31.54 -4.51
C LYS A 140 -20.99 -32.15 -5.90
N ILE A 141 -19.79 -31.99 -6.45
CA ILE A 141 -19.29 -32.65 -7.65
C ILE A 141 -18.09 -33.52 -7.22
N ASN A 142 -18.11 -34.81 -7.50
CA ASN A 142 -17.05 -35.74 -7.07
C ASN A 142 -16.66 -35.55 -5.59
N GLY A 143 -17.65 -35.37 -4.71
CA GLY A 143 -17.46 -35.25 -3.27
C GLY A 143 -17.06 -33.84 -2.76
N LYS A 144 -16.75 -32.91 -3.64
CA LYS A 144 -16.37 -31.54 -3.26
C LYS A 144 -17.46 -30.51 -3.57
N ASN A 145 -17.71 -29.60 -2.63
CA ASN A 145 -18.56 -28.43 -2.86
C ASN A 145 -17.77 -27.27 -3.52
N ILE A 146 -18.47 -26.22 -3.92
CA ILE A 146 -17.86 -25.07 -4.61
C ILE A 146 -16.80 -24.36 -3.75
N ALA A 147 -17.00 -24.23 -2.44
CA ALA A 147 -16.05 -23.58 -1.55
C ALA A 147 -14.77 -24.43 -1.38
N GLU A 148 -14.91 -25.74 -1.28
CA GLU A 148 -13.78 -26.68 -1.25
C GLU A 148 -13.00 -26.64 -2.57
N CYS A 149 -13.69 -26.55 -3.71
CA CYS A 149 -13.05 -26.43 -5.02
C CYS A 149 -12.26 -25.11 -5.13
N THR A 150 -12.87 -23.98 -4.75
CA THR A 150 -12.21 -22.66 -4.84
C THR A 150 -11.08 -22.46 -3.83
N ALA A 151 -11.04 -23.25 -2.76
CA ALA A 151 -9.94 -23.30 -1.79
C ALA A 151 -8.71 -24.09 -2.29
N LEU A 152 -8.87 -24.92 -3.33
CA LEU A 152 -7.74 -25.62 -3.95
C LEU A 152 -6.82 -24.61 -4.64
N SER A 153 -5.52 -24.91 -4.69
CA SER A 153 -4.61 -24.19 -5.59
C SER A 153 -5.03 -24.43 -7.05
N VAL A 154 -4.69 -23.48 -7.92
CA VAL A 154 -4.98 -23.59 -9.37
C VAL A 154 -4.54 -24.94 -9.94
N SER A 155 -3.34 -25.43 -9.57
CA SER A 155 -2.84 -26.73 -10.01
C SER A 155 -3.76 -27.86 -9.57
N ARG A 156 -4.10 -27.92 -8.27
CA ARG A 156 -4.97 -28.99 -7.72
C ARG A 156 -6.41 -28.90 -8.23
N LEU A 157 -6.88 -27.68 -8.52
CA LEU A 157 -8.20 -27.49 -9.12
C LEU A 157 -8.22 -28.00 -10.56
N LEU A 158 -7.15 -27.82 -11.33
CA LEU A 158 -7.01 -28.39 -12.68
C LEU A 158 -7.08 -29.92 -12.63
N GLU A 159 -6.29 -30.57 -11.76
CA GLU A 159 -6.32 -32.03 -11.55
C GLU A 159 -7.73 -32.53 -11.18
N PHE A 160 -8.41 -31.80 -10.28
CA PHE A 160 -9.78 -32.12 -9.91
C PHE A 160 -10.74 -32.01 -11.10
N LEU A 161 -10.65 -30.96 -11.92
CA LEU A 161 -11.50 -30.77 -13.09
C LEU A 161 -11.22 -31.82 -14.19
N GLU A 162 -10.01 -32.34 -14.27
CA GLU A 162 -9.66 -33.44 -15.17
C GLU A 162 -10.36 -34.75 -14.78
N SER A 163 -10.60 -34.95 -13.49
CA SER A 163 -11.32 -36.14 -12.98
C SER A 163 -12.82 -36.12 -13.33
N ILE A 164 -13.38 -34.99 -13.74
CA ILE A 164 -14.80 -34.86 -14.08
C ILE A 164 -15.04 -35.29 -15.53
N LYS A 165 -15.68 -36.44 -15.70
CA LYS A 165 -16.06 -36.98 -17.02
C LYS A 165 -17.54 -36.70 -17.28
N SER A 166 -17.85 -35.69 -18.09
CA SER A 166 -19.23 -35.36 -18.46
C SER A 166 -19.29 -34.80 -19.87
N LYS A 167 -19.88 -35.52 -20.80
CA LYS A 167 -20.13 -35.04 -22.18
C LYS A 167 -21.01 -33.81 -22.21
N LYS A 168 -21.96 -33.70 -21.28
CA LYS A 168 -22.91 -32.55 -21.23
C LYS A 168 -22.26 -31.21 -20.89
N PHE A 169 -21.16 -31.23 -20.11
CA PHE A 169 -20.48 -30.03 -19.63
C PHE A 169 -19.06 -29.88 -20.20
N GLU A 170 -18.73 -30.62 -21.26
CA GLU A 170 -17.39 -30.66 -21.83
C GLU A 170 -16.89 -29.27 -22.26
N THR A 171 -17.73 -28.47 -22.94
CA THR A 171 -17.40 -27.12 -23.38
C THR A 171 -17.10 -26.20 -22.20
N VAL A 172 -17.95 -26.23 -21.15
CA VAL A 172 -17.75 -25.39 -19.96
C VAL A 172 -16.50 -25.79 -19.19
N LEU A 173 -16.26 -27.10 -19.05
CA LEU A 173 -15.05 -27.63 -18.41
C LEU A 173 -13.80 -27.23 -19.20
N HIS A 174 -13.87 -27.27 -20.52
CA HIS A 174 -12.77 -26.85 -21.39
C HIS A 174 -12.42 -25.37 -21.19
N GLU A 175 -13.42 -24.49 -21.19
CA GLU A 175 -13.22 -23.06 -20.95
C GLU A 175 -12.62 -22.75 -19.56
N ILE A 176 -13.14 -23.41 -18.51
CA ILE A 176 -12.61 -23.24 -17.15
C ILE A 176 -11.15 -23.71 -17.09
N LYS A 177 -10.86 -24.88 -17.64
CA LYS A 177 -9.49 -25.42 -17.71
C LYS A 177 -8.55 -24.49 -18.46
N ASN A 178 -8.98 -23.92 -19.58
CA ASN A 178 -8.17 -22.95 -20.34
C ASN A 178 -7.84 -21.71 -19.52
N LYS A 179 -8.80 -21.12 -18.78
CA LYS A 179 -8.56 -20.00 -17.89
C LYS A 179 -7.60 -20.33 -16.76
N LEU A 180 -7.73 -21.52 -16.16
CA LEU A 180 -6.83 -21.99 -15.10
C LEU A 180 -5.42 -22.29 -15.65
N ASN A 181 -5.32 -22.87 -16.84
CA ASN A 181 -4.04 -23.08 -17.52
C ASN A 181 -3.33 -21.75 -17.81
N ASN A 182 -4.08 -20.71 -18.18
CA ASN A 182 -3.49 -19.37 -18.35
C ASN A 182 -2.95 -18.82 -17.02
N LEU A 183 -3.63 -19.05 -15.88
CA LEU A 183 -3.10 -18.73 -14.55
C LEU A 183 -1.83 -19.52 -14.23
N ASN A 184 -1.79 -20.78 -14.60
CA ASN A 184 -0.61 -21.63 -14.43
C ASN A 184 0.58 -21.13 -15.27
N LEU A 185 0.34 -20.74 -16.52
CA LEU A 185 1.36 -20.21 -17.43
C LEU A 185 2.02 -18.92 -16.90
N VAL A 186 1.26 -18.05 -16.22
CA VAL A 186 1.82 -16.81 -15.61
C VAL A 186 2.46 -17.06 -14.22
N GLY A 187 2.69 -18.32 -13.82
CA GLY A 187 3.32 -18.63 -12.54
C GLY A 187 2.43 -18.44 -11.32
N LEU A 188 1.09 -18.46 -11.48
CA LEU A 188 0.11 -18.30 -10.39
C LEU A 188 -0.53 -19.63 -9.97
N SER A 189 0.11 -20.75 -10.24
CA SER A 189 -0.37 -22.10 -9.96
C SER A 189 -0.66 -22.38 -8.46
N TYR A 190 0.04 -21.67 -7.58
CA TYR A 190 -0.08 -21.79 -6.13
C TYR A 190 -1.26 -21.02 -5.53
N LEU A 191 -1.82 -20.05 -6.25
CA LEU A 191 -2.96 -19.27 -5.79
C LEU A 191 -4.23 -20.14 -5.73
N ASN A 192 -5.12 -19.78 -4.81
CA ASN A 192 -6.49 -20.30 -4.79
C ASN A 192 -7.48 -19.20 -5.22
N LEU A 193 -8.65 -19.60 -5.71
CA LEU A 193 -9.66 -18.67 -6.21
C LEU A 193 -10.39 -17.90 -5.08
N ASN A 194 -10.24 -18.32 -3.82
CA ASN A 194 -10.79 -17.64 -2.65
C ASN A 194 -9.93 -16.49 -2.15
N ARG A 195 -8.70 -16.35 -2.66
CA ARG A 195 -7.79 -15.31 -2.19
C ARG A 195 -8.35 -13.92 -2.46
N VAL A 196 -8.39 -13.09 -1.44
CA VAL A 196 -8.92 -11.73 -1.51
C VAL A 196 -7.97 -10.87 -2.34
N SER A 197 -8.49 -10.12 -3.32
CA SER A 197 -7.69 -9.37 -4.30
C SER A 197 -6.76 -8.32 -3.68
N ASN A 198 -7.15 -7.70 -2.56
CA ASN A 198 -6.30 -6.74 -1.85
C ASN A 198 -5.11 -7.36 -1.11
N THR A 199 -5.03 -8.70 -1.03
CA THR A 199 -3.89 -9.43 -0.46
C THR A 199 -2.88 -9.87 -1.51
N LEU A 200 -3.17 -9.62 -2.78
CA LEU A 200 -2.27 -9.90 -3.89
C LEU A 200 -1.10 -8.90 -3.90
N SER A 201 0.09 -9.38 -4.19
CA SER A 201 1.22 -8.50 -4.49
C SER A 201 1.00 -7.73 -5.80
N GLY A 202 1.75 -6.65 -6.02
CA GLY A 202 1.70 -5.88 -7.26
C GLY A 202 1.89 -6.76 -8.50
N GLY A 203 2.93 -7.60 -8.50
CA GLY A 203 3.20 -8.52 -9.59
C GLY A 203 2.13 -9.61 -9.78
N GLU A 204 1.55 -10.18 -8.69
CA GLU A 204 0.43 -11.11 -8.79
C GLU A 204 -0.79 -10.46 -9.44
N SER A 205 -1.12 -9.24 -9.02
CA SER A 205 -2.25 -8.47 -9.56
C SER A 205 -2.07 -8.18 -11.05
N GLN A 206 -0.87 -7.78 -11.45
CA GLN A 206 -0.54 -7.51 -12.85
C GLN A 206 -0.64 -8.78 -13.71
N ARG A 207 -0.11 -9.93 -13.24
CA ARG A 207 -0.22 -11.21 -13.94
C ARG A 207 -1.67 -11.68 -14.10
N ILE A 208 -2.53 -11.48 -13.10
CA ILE A 208 -3.97 -11.77 -13.23
C ILE A 208 -4.60 -10.92 -14.33
N LYS A 209 -4.23 -9.62 -14.43
CA LYS A 209 -4.70 -8.77 -15.53
C LYS A 209 -4.24 -9.31 -16.90
N MET A 210 -2.99 -9.77 -17.03
CA MET A 210 -2.49 -10.39 -18.27
C MET A 210 -3.30 -11.61 -18.66
N VAL A 211 -3.66 -12.48 -17.72
CA VAL A 211 -4.48 -13.69 -17.98
C VAL A 211 -5.83 -13.32 -18.59
N LYS A 212 -6.43 -12.21 -18.17
CA LYS A 212 -7.70 -11.71 -18.74
C LYS A 212 -7.57 -11.45 -20.25
N HIS A 213 -6.42 -10.96 -20.69
CA HIS A 213 -6.17 -10.63 -22.10
C HIS A 213 -5.73 -11.84 -22.93
N LEU A 214 -5.11 -12.86 -22.31
CA LEU A 214 -4.71 -14.09 -23.01
C LEU A 214 -5.89 -14.86 -23.61
N GLY A 215 -7.04 -14.85 -22.96
CA GLY A 215 -8.26 -15.51 -23.43
C GLY A 215 -9.01 -14.74 -24.52
N ASN A 216 -8.54 -13.54 -24.90
CA ASN A 216 -9.19 -12.70 -25.90
C ASN A 216 -8.86 -13.19 -27.32
N SER A 217 -9.87 -13.31 -28.15
CA SER A 217 -9.73 -13.70 -29.57
C SER A 217 -9.53 -12.48 -30.51
N LEU A 218 -9.49 -11.27 -29.95
CA LEU A 218 -9.30 -10.04 -30.72
C LEU A 218 -7.88 -9.98 -31.29
N VAL A 219 -7.78 -9.47 -32.49
CA VAL A 219 -6.55 -9.23 -33.25
C VAL A 219 -6.45 -7.74 -33.59
N ASP A 220 -5.29 -7.29 -34.05
CA ASP A 220 -5.03 -5.89 -34.43
C ASP A 220 -5.18 -4.91 -33.26
N LEU A 221 -4.81 -5.37 -32.04
CA LEU A 221 -4.79 -4.55 -30.84
C LEU A 221 -3.36 -4.14 -30.49
N LEU A 222 -3.23 -2.96 -29.86
CA LEU A 222 -2.01 -2.54 -29.17
C LEU A 222 -2.10 -2.91 -27.69
N TYR A 223 -1.22 -3.78 -27.23
CA TYR A 223 -1.03 -4.13 -25.83
C TYR A 223 0.16 -3.35 -25.27
N ILE A 224 -0.06 -2.66 -24.16
CA ILE A 224 1.00 -1.95 -23.44
C ILE A 224 1.16 -2.62 -22.07
N PHE A 225 2.37 -3.11 -21.78
CA PHE A 225 2.73 -3.69 -20.49
C PHE A 225 3.83 -2.84 -19.85
N ASP A 226 3.57 -2.42 -18.61
CA ASP A 226 4.51 -1.65 -17.80
C ASP A 226 5.13 -2.57 -16.75
N GLU A 227 6.44 -2.82 -16.87
CA GLU A 227 7.26 -3.67 -16.00
C GLU A 227 6.62 -5.05 -15.68
N PRO A 228 6.25 -5.87 -16.68
CA PRO A 228 5.61 -7.17 -16.44
C PRO A 228 6.51 -8.21 -15.75
N SER A 229 7.81 -7.96 -15.64
CA SER A 229 8.80 -8.80 -14.93
C SER A 229 8.81 -8.61 -13.42
N ILE A 230 8.16 -7.57 -12.87
CA ILE A 230 8.22 -7.24 -11.44
C ILE A 230 7.88 -8.44 -10.56
N GLY A 231 8.78 -8.73 -9.59
CA GLY A 231 8.60 -9.77 -8.58
C GLY A 231 8.63 -11.20 -9.17
N LEU A 232 9.11 -11.37 -10.40
CA LEU A 232 9.28 -12.69 -11.01
C LEU A 232 10.63 -13.30 -10.65
N HIS A 233 10.60 -14.61 -10.43
CA HIS A 233 11.82 -15.40 -10.46
C HIS A 233 12.24 -15.64 -11.93
N PRO A 234 13.53 -15.70 -12.28
CA PRO A 234 13.98 -15.94 -13.66
C PRO A 234 13.31 -17.13 -14.35
N LYS A 235 13.01 -18.21 -13.61
CA LYS A 235 12.28 -19.37 -14.13
C LYS A 235 10.86 -19.03 -14.62
N ASP A 236 10.20 -18.06 -14.01
CA ASP A 236 8.83 -17.67 -14.36
C ASP A 236 8.83 -16.66 -15.51
N LEU A 237 9.95 -15.96 -15.72
CA LEU A 237 10.13 -14.97 -16.78
C LEU A 237 10.00 -15.61 -18.18
N ASP A 238 10.54 -16.81 -18.39
CA ASP A 238 10.41 -17.55 -19.66
C ASP A 238 8.94 -17.76 -20.06
N ASN A 239 8.07 -17.96 -19.08
CA ASN A 239 6.64 -18.15 -19.34
C ASN A 239 5.99 -16.83 -19.78
N ILE A 240 6.37 -15.72 -19.16
CA ILE A 240 5.88 -14.37 -19.53
C ILE A 240 6.33 -14.03 -20.96
N ILE A 241 7.59 -14.29 -21.28
CA ILE A 241 8.13 -14.10 -22.64
C ILE A 241 7.28 -14.87 -23.67
N LYS A 242 7.03 -16.15 -23.42
CA LYS A 242 6.19 -16.99 -24.30
C LYS A 242 4.77 -16.44 -24.45
N ILE A 243 4.21 -15.88 -23.38
CA ILE A 243 2.87 -15.28 -23.40
C ILE A 243 2.85 -14.02 -24.27
N ILE A 244 3.81 -13.13 -24.07
CA ILE A 244 3.96 -11.90 -24.83
C ILE A 244 4.13 -12.22 -26.32
N GLN A 245 4.99 -13.17 -26.64
CA GLN A 245 5.18 -13.65 -28.01
C GLN A 245 3.88 -14.22 -28.61
N LYS A 246 3.12 -15.02 -27.85
CA LYS A 246 1.81 -15.55 -28.30
C LYS A 246 0.79 -14.44 -28.58
N ILE A 247 0.79 -13.36 -27.77
CA ILE A 247 -0.09 -12.20 -28.01
C ILE A 247 0.31 -11.52 -29.32
N ARG A 248 1.61 -11.27 -29.54
CA ARG A 248 2.15 -10.72 -30.79
C ARG A 248 1.81 -11.60 -31.98
N ASP A 249 2.08 -12.90 -31.90
CA ASP A 249 1.93 -13.85 -33.01
C ASP A 249 0.46 -14.08 -33.40
N LYS A 250 -0.50 -13.66 -32.58
CA LYS A 250 -1.92 -13.57 -32.94
C LYS A 250 -2.26 -12.38 -33.86
N GLY A 251 -1.30 -11.58 -34.27
CA GLY A 251 -1.51 -10.38 -35.10
C GLY A 251 -1.77 -9.11 -34.28
N ASN A 252 -1.17 -9.01 -33.10
CA ASN A 252 -1.24 -7.82 -32.25
C ASN A 252 0.11 -7.10 -32.20
N SER A 253 0.08 -5.81 -31.87
CA SER A 253 1.26 -5.05 -31.49
C SER A 253 1.46 -5.09 -29.99
N VAL A 254 2.71 -5.28 -29.53
CA VAL A 254 3.03 -5.31 -28.11
C VAL A 254 4.12 -4.29 -27.80
N LEU A 255 3.84 -3.37 -26.90
CA LEU A 255 4.78 -2.40 -26.35
C LEU A 255 5.10 -2.76 -24.91
N LEU A 256 6.39 -2.90 -24.60
CA LEU A 256 6.87 -3.19 -23.24
C LEU A 256 7.65 -2.00 -22.72
N VAL A 257 7.34 -1.55 -21.52
CA VAL A 257 8.23 -0.69 -20.73
C VAL A 257 8.95 -1.61 -19.77
N GLU A 258 10.26 -1.78 -19.95
CA GLU A 258 11.01 -2.83 -19.24
C GLU A 258 12.47 -2.46 -19.03
N HIS A 259 13.03 -3.01 -17.95
CA HIS A 259 14.45 -2.92 -17.63
C HIS A 259 15.08 -4.31 -17.40
N ASP A 260 14.29 -5.38 -17.40
CA ASP A 260 14.79 -6.74 -17.26
C ASP A 260 15.60 -7.15 -18.50
N PRO A 261 16.89 -7.57 -18.34
CA PRO A 261 17.76 -7.88 -19.46
C PRO A 261 17.25 -9.02 -20.34
N ASP A 262 16.54 -10.00 -19.79
CA ASP A 262 16.08 -11.16 -20.55
C ASP A 262 14.87 -10.81 -21.42
N LEU A 263 13.97 -9.94 -20.94
CA LEU A 263 12.88 -9.40 -21.75
C LEU A 263 13.41 -8.48 -22.86
N ILE A 264 14.34 -7.57 -22.56
CA ILE A 264 14.96 -6.68 -23.57
C ILE A 264 15.61 -7.50 -24.71
N ARG A 265 16.26 -8.62 -24.37
CA ARG A 265 16.89 -9.51 -25.37
C ARG A 265 15.90 -10.14 -26.34
N THR A 266 14.63 -10.29 -25.95
CA THR A 266 13.60 -10.95 -26.76
C THR A 266 12.80 -10.00 -27.62
N ALA A 267 13.03 -8.68 -27.49
CA ALA A 267 12.34 -7.67 -28.26
C ALA A 267 12.78 -7.68 -29.73
N ASP A 268 11.82 -7.54 -30.65
CA ASP A 268 12.08 -7.38 -32.09
C ASP A 268 12.66 -5.99 -32.36
N HIS A 269 12.25 -4.98 -31.60
CA HIS A 269 12.70 -3.59 -31.72
C HIS A 269 12.87 -2.98 -30.32
N VAL A 270 13.96 -2.25 -30.08
CA VAL A 270 14.27 -1.60 -28.81
C VAL A 270 14.36 -0.10 -29.02
N VAL A 271 13.71 0.66 -28.15
CA VAL A 271 13.86 2.11 -28.03
C VAL A 271 14.46 2.38 -26.65
N ASP A 272 15.66 2.94 -26.61
CA ASP A 272 16.38 3.28 -25.37
C ASP A 272 16.28 4.78 -25.11
N MET A 273 15.73 5.12 -23.95
CA MET A 273 15.49 6.50 -23.53
C MET A 273 16.53 6.94 -22.49
N GLY A 274 16.98 8.16 -22.59
CA GLY A 274 17.99 8.71 -21.70
C GLY A 274 18.31 10.17 -22.03
N PRO A 275 19.58 10.62 -21.84
CA PRO A 275 20.72 9.84 -21.33
C PRO A 275 20.67 9.55 -19.82
N LEU A 276 19.98 10.38 -19.04
CA LEU A 276 19.83 10.28 -17.56
C LEU A 276 18.35 10.34 -17.19
N SER A 277 18.07 10.55 -15.92
CA SER A 277 16.71 10.70 -15.38
C SER A 277 16.27 12.17 -15.26
N GLY A 278 14.97 12.40 -15.11
CA GLY A 278 14.38 13.72 -14.89
C GLY A 278 14.61 14.69 -16.05
N ILE A 279 15.02 15.92 -15.72
CA ILE A 279 15.25 16.99 -16.71
C ILE A 279 16.43 16.71 -17.67
N ASN A 280 17.30 15.79 -17.30
CA ASN A 280 18.46 15.38 -18.10
C ASN A 280 18.16 14.12 -18.95
N GLY A 281 16.92 13.66 -18.95
CA GLY A 281 16.40 12.54 -19.72
C GLY A 281 15.40 12.97 -20.79
N GLY A 282 14.58 12.03 -21.23
CA GLY A 282 13.47 12.30 -22.16
C GLY A 282 13.86 12.28 -23.63
N GLU A 283 15.10 11.90 -23.95
CA GLU A 283 15.59 11.78 -25.34
C GLU A 283 15.65 10.31 -25.77
N ILE A 284 15.48 10.04 -27.06
CA ILE A 284 15.75 8.72 -27.64
C ILE A 284 17.24 8.66 -27.96
N ILE A 285 18.00 7.85 -27.19
CA ILE A 285 19.45 7.70 -27.38
C ILE A 285 19.81 6.53 -28.28
N TYR A 286 18.89 5.57 -28.45
CA TYR A 286 19.04 4.47 -29.40
C TYR A 286 17.67 3.97 -29.86
N GLN A 287 17.60 3.55 -31.12
CA GLN A 287 16.46 2.88 -31.71
C GLN A 287 16.94 1.84 -32.71
N GLY A 288 16.51 0.58 -32.57
CA GLY A 288 16.92 -0.51 -33.47
C GLY A 288 16.82 -1.88 -32.86
N THR A 289 17.62 -2.83 -33.28
CA THR A 289 17.62 -4.20 -32.82
C THR A 289 18.43 -4.37 -31.50
N PHE A 290 18.11 -5.38 -30.70
CA PHE A 290 18.92 -5.69 -29.52
C PHE A 290 20.41 -5.95 -29.85
N LYS A 291 20.69 -6.56 -30.99
CA LYS A 291 22.08 -6.84 -31.44
C LYS A 291 22.89 -5.56 -31.58
N GLU A 292 22.29 -4.54 -32.13
CA GLU A 292 22.94 -3.23 -32.36
C GLU A 292 22.96 -2.38 -31.10
N LEU A 293 21.96 -2.51 -30.20
CA LEU A 293 21.91 -1.85 -28.89
C LEU A 293 23.21 -2.08 -28.09
N LYS A 294 23.76 -3.29 -28.15
CA LYS A 294 25.04 -3.60 -27.48
C LYS A 294 26.20 -2.70 -27.91
N ASN A 295 26.16 -2.15 -29.11
CA ASN A 295 27.20 -1.28 -29.64
C ASN A 295 26.90 0.21 -29.42
N SER A 296 25.72 0.55 -28.86
CA SER A 296 25.33 1.93 -28.57
C SER A 296 26.20 2.52 -27.45
N SER A 297 26.29 3.85 -27.43
CA SER A 297 27.04 4.60 -26.40
C SER A 297 26.24 4.79 -25.11
N GLY A 298 24.95 4.44 -25.07
CA GLY A 298 24.06 4.60 -23.93
C GLY A 298 24.41 3.68 -22.76
N LEU A 299 23.85 3.99 -21.58
CA LEU A 299 24.03 3.21 -20.35
C LEU A 299 23.55 1.77 -20.50
N THR A 300 22.42 1.56 -21.18
CA THR A 300 21.86 0.24 -21.47
C THR A 300 22.81 -0.61 -22.32
N GLY A 301 23.36 -0.05 -23.41
CA GLY A 301 24.37 -0.74 -24.22
C GLY A 301 25.64 -1.05 -23.45
N ALA A 302 26.10 -0.11 -22.62
CA ALA A 302 27.27 -0.32 -21.76
C ALA A 302 27.04 -1.45 -20.75
N PHE A 303 25.86 -1.54 -20.15
CA PHE A 303 25.47 -2.63 -19.24
C PHE A 303 25.59 -3.99 -19.94
N PHE A 304 25.05 -4.16 -21.14
CA PHE A 304 25.09 -5.43 -21.88
C PHE A 304 26.50 -5.83 -22.37
N ARG A 305 27.46 -4.90 -22.34
CA ARG A 305 28.88 -5.18 -22.63
C ARG A 305 29.68 -5.55 -21.38
N ARG A 306 29.21 -5.24 -20.18
CA ARG A 306 29.95 -5.53 -18.92
C ARG A 306 30.07 -7.03 -18.71
N PRO A 307 31.27 -7.55 -18.39
CA PRO A 307 31.41 -8.92 -17.94
C PRO A 307 30.79 -9.09 -16.55
N ASN A 308 30.20 -10.24 -16.28
CA ASN A 308 29.74 -10.56 -14.93
C ASN A 308 30.93 -10.66 -13.98
N THR A 309 30.94 -9.85 -12.95
CA THR A 309 31.96 -9.89 -11.89
C THR A 309 31.35 -10.53 -10.65
N TYR A 310 32.06 -11.51 -10.08
CA TYR A 310 31.63 -12.19 -8.86
C TYR A 310 32.58 -11.88 -7.73
N LYS A 311 32.04 -11.74 -6.52
CA LYS A 311 32.84 -11.58 -5.31
C LYS A 311 33.64 -12.88 -5.05
N LYS A 312 34.95 -12.77 -5.00
CA LYS A 312 35.83 -13.94 -4.83
C LYS A 312 35.78 -14.50 -3.42
N GLU A 313 35.74 -13.64 -2.40
CA GLU A 313 35.71 -14.03 -0.99
C GLU A 313 34.53 -13.39 -0.26
N PRO A 314 33.61 -14.19 0.31
CA PRO A 314 32.53 -13.66 1.11
C PRO A 314 33.05 -13.14 2.46
N ARG A 315 32.39 -12.11 3.01
CA ARG A 315 32.62 -11.68 4.40
C ARG A 315 32.05 -12.75 5.33
N MET A 316 32.81 -13.16 6.32
CA MET A 316 32.35 -14.09 7.36
C MET A 316 31.86 -13.30 8.57
N GLY A 317 30.66 -13.61 9.06
CA GLY A 317 30.13 -13.04 10.29
C GLY A 317 30.57 -13.88 11.51
N ASN A 318 30.85 -13.21 12.62
CA ASN A 318 31.19 -13.88 13.89
C ASN A 318 29.97 -13.96 14.83
N GLU A 319 28.91 -13.24 14.56
CA GLU A 319 27.63 -13.23 15.30
C GLU A 319 26.47 -13.58 14.40
N TRP A 320 25.39 -14.13 14.98
CA TRP A 320 24.26 -14.65 14.23
C TRP A 320 22.93 -14.11 14.74
N ILE A 321 22.00 -13.89 13.82
CA ILE A 321 20.59 -13.65 14.07
C ILE A 321 19.91 -14.99 13.86
N SER A 322 19.38 -15.61 14.91
CA SER A 322 18.77 -16.93 14.85
C SER A 322 17.25 -16.82 14.84
N ILE A 323 16.63 -17.03 13.69
CA ILE A 323 15.18 -17.16 13.58
C ILE A 323 14.82 -18.60 13.91
N LYS A 324 13.94 -18.81 14.88
CA LYS A 324 13.53 -20.14 15.31
C LYS A 324 12.02 -20.34 15.13
N ASN A 325 11.66 -21.58 14.74
CA ASN A 325 10.28 -22.04 14.64
C ASN A 325 9.36 -21.11 13.79
N ALA A 326 9.85 -20.62 12.66
CA ALA A 326 9.08 -19.78 11.75
C ALA A 326 7.96 -20.61 11.07
N HIS A 327 6.70 -20.37 11.46
CA HIS A 327 5.54 -21.16 10.99
C HIS A 327 4.37 -20.30 10.45
N LEU A 328 4.62 -19.03 10.17
CA LEU A 328 3.60 -18.12 9.68
C LEU A 328 3.25 -18.42 8.21
N PHE A 329 1.96 -18.47 7.86
CA PHE A 329 1.41 -18.76 6.52
C PHE A 329 1.94 -20.10 5.96
N ASN A 330 2.77 -20.05 4.90
CA ASN A 330 3.31 -21.25 4.24
C ASN A 330 4.64 -21.73 4.81
N LEU A 331 5.20 -21.05 5.81
CA LEU A 331 6.42 -21.47 6.47
C LEU A 331 6.19 -22.73 7.31
N LYS A 332 7.11 -23.69 7.22
CA LYS A 332 6.98 -25.03 7.83
C LYS A 332 7.98 -25.23 8.96
N ASN A 333 7.82 -24.47 10.05
CA ASN A 333 8.70 -24.53 11.23
C ASN A 333 10.19 -24.39 10.85
N ILE A 334 10.51 -23.31 10.13
CA ILE A 334 11.84 -23.08 9.61
C ILE A 334 12.74 -22.49 10.70
N ASP A 335 13.93 -23.06 10.85
CA ASP A 335 15.03 -22.50 11.62
C ASP A 335 16.09 -22.00 10.64
N VAL A 336 16.58 -20.76 10.84
CA VAL A 336 17.64 -20.19 9.99
C VAL A 336 18.50 -19.22 10.79
N ASP A 337 19.80 -19.32 10.60
CA ASP A 337 20.80 -18.45 11.19
C ASP A 337 21.35 -17.50 10.10
N ILE A 338 21.26 -16.20 10.33
CA ILE A 338 21.69 -15.13 9.43
C ILE A 338 22.91 -14.44 10.06
N PRO A 339 24.07 -14.36 9.38
CA PRO A 339 25.25 -13.73 9.94
C PRO A 339 25.06 -12.22 10.07
N LYS A 340 25.40 -11.66 11.23
CA LYS A 340 25.45 -10.21 11.46
C LYS A 340 26.60 -9.55 10.70
N TYR A 341 26.46 -8.26 10.42
CA TYR A 341 27.46 -7.42 9.73
C TYR A 341 27.83 -7.93 8.32
N CYS A 342 26.95 -8.74 7.73
CA CYS A 342 27.08 -9.29 6.39
C CYS A 342 25.88 -8.90 5.52
N LEU A 343 26.12 -8.77 4.21
CA LEU A 343 25.03 -8.71 3.23
C LEU A 343 24.56 -10.15 2.96
N THR A 344 23.36 -10.47 3.42
CA THR A 344 22.73 -11.78 3.20
C THR A 344 21.59 -11.64 2.21
N VAL A 345 21.57 -12.46 1.16
CA VAL A 345 20.50 -12.46 0.15
C VAL A 345 19.64 -13.70 0.34
N ILE A 346 18.32 -13.48 0.49
CA ILE A 346 17.31 -14.55 0.56
C ILE A 346 16.64 -14.67 -0.81
N THR A 347 16.82 -15.81 -1.46
CA THR A 347 16.34 -16.08 -2.81
C THR A 347 15.34 -17.24 -2.84
N GLY A 348 14.58 -17.36 -3.91
CA GLY A 348 13.60 -18.43 -4.14
C GLY A 348 12.46 -17.98 -5.05
N VAL A 349 11.66 -18.92 -5.53
CA VAL A 349 10.53 -18.66 -6.43
C VAL A 349 9.45 -17.77 -5.79
N ALA A 350 8.61 -17.16 -6.60
CA ALA A 350 7.47 -16.37 -6.12
C ALA A 350 6.57 -17.24 -5.22
N GLY A 351 6.10 -16.66 -4.10
CA GLY A 351 5.25 -17.38 -3.14
C GLY A 351 5.98 -18.39 -2.23
N SER A 352 7.32 -18.50 -2.29
CA SER A 352 8.07 -19.44 -1.42
C SER A 352 8.10 -19.04 0.06
N GLY A 353 7.69 -17.80 0.41
CA GLY A 353 7.65 -17.32 1.79
C GLY A 353 8.80 -16.38 2.17
N LYS A 354 9.62 -15.91 1.21
CA LYS A 354 10.73 -14.97 1.46
C LYS A 354 10.30 -13.76 2.30
N SER A 355 9.37 -12.96 1.78
CA SER A 355 8.87 -11.76 2.46
C SER A 355 8.15 -12.09 3.78
N THR A 356 7.51 -13.28 3.90
CA THR A 356 6.95 -13.73 5.17
C THR A 356 8.04 -13.91 6.22
N LEU A 357 9.15 -14.55 5.87
CA LEU A 357 10.26 -14.81 6.78
C LEU A 357 10.93 -13.51 7.23
N ILE A 358 11.32 -12.65 6.28
CA ILE A 358 12.16 -11.47 6.57
C ILE A 358 11.37 -10.22 6.96
N SER A 359 10.15 -10.03 6.42
CA SER A 359 9.37 -8.81 6.65
C SER A 359 8.27 -8.98 7.71
N LYS A 360 7.99 -10.23 8.16
CA LYS A 360 6.99 -10.49 9.21
C LYS A 360 7.55 -11.25 10.40
N VAL A 361 8.20 -12.41 10.18
CA VAL A 361 8.70 -13.24 11.29
C VAL A 361 9.92 -12.61 11.95
N LEU A 362 10.91 -12.18 11.17
CA LEU A 362 12.12 -11.55 11.71
C LEU A 362 11.81 -10.33 12.59
N PRO A 363 10.96 -9.34 12.20
CA PRO A 363 10.64 -8.21 13.07
C PRO A 363 9.84 -8.59 14.33
N GLN A 364 9.14 -9.72 14.33
CA GLN A 364 8.46 -10.21 15.54
C GLN A 364 9.46 -10.77 16.57
N GLN A 365 10.53 -11.42 16.10
CA GLN A 365 11.57 -11.96 16.98
C GLN A 365 12.66 -10.95 17.32
N TYR A 366 12.90 -9.98 16.41
CA TYR A 366 13.88 -8.90 16.53
C TYR A 366 13.23 -7.55 16.23
N PRO A 367 12.60 -6.88 17.23
CA PRO A 367 11.85 -5.63 17.04
C PRO A 367 12.67 -4.46 16.49
N GLU A 368 13.99 -4.49 16.64
CA GLU A 368 14.93 -3.51 16.09
C GLU A 368 15.06 -3.60 14.56
N THR A 369 14.45 -4.60 13.92
CA THR A 369 14.47 -4.79 12.47
C THR A 369 13.73 -3.66 11.74
N LYS A 370 14.41 -3.02 10.82
CA LYS A 370 13.85 -2.00 9.92
C LYS A 370 13.56 -2.62 8.54
N VAL A 371 12.29 -2.65 8.17
CA VAL A 371 11.85 -3.21 6.88
C VAL A 371 11.59 -2.08 5.89
N VAL A 372 12.30 -2.12 4.77
CA VAL A 372 12.12 -1.21 3.63
C VAL A 372 11.49 -2.01 2.50
N ASP A 373 10.22 -1.77 2.27
CA ASP A 373 9.41 -2.40 1.24
C ASP A 373 8.81 -1.37 0.26
N GLN A 374 8.13 -1.85 -0.77
CA GLN A 374 7.46 -1.02 -1.78
C GLN A 374 6.06 -0.55 -1.40
N SER A 375 5.59 -0.85 -0.17
CA SER A 375 4.26 -0.44 0.27
C SER A 375 4.08 1.08 0.14
N ALA A 376 2.84 1.51 -0.05
CA ALA A 376 2.54 2.93 -0.11
C ALA A 376 2.96 3.62 1.21
N ILE A 377 3.62 4.77 1.09
CA ILE A 377 3.85 5.63 2.25
C ILE A 377 2.49 6.14 2.70
N THR A 378 2.11 5.82 3.94
CA THR A 378 0.85 6.33 4.52
C THR A 378 0.98 7.83 4.72
N ALA A 379 0.40 8.59 3.82
CA ALA A 379 0.51 10.04 3.78
C ALA A 379 -0.81 10.70 3.39
N SER A 380 -1.03 11.93 3.83
CA SER A 380 -2.17 12.72 3.36
C SER A 380 -1.95 13.19 1.91
N ILE A 381 -3.02 13.61 1.23
CA ILE A 381 -2.94 14.20 -0.12
C ILE A 381 -1.97 15.41 -0.17
N ARG A 382 -1.75 16.08 0.96
CA ARG A 382 -0.88 17.24 1.10
C ARG A 382 0.57 16.88 1.40
N SER A 383 0.87 15.62 1.66
CA SER A 383 2.22 15.19 2.02
C SER A 383 3.13 15.17 0.79
N ASN A 384 4.28 15.80 0.93
CA ASN A 384 5.33 15.89 -0.09
C ASN A 384 6.68 15.39 0.48
N LEU A 385 7.72 15.40 -0.34
CA LEU A 385 9.06 14.98 0.03
C LEU A 385 9.59 15.69 1.29
N LEU A 386 9.46 17.03 1.34
CA LEU A 386 9.94 17.82 2.50
C LEU A 386 9.18 17.50 3.79
N THR A 387 7.86 17.28 3.71
CA THR A 387 7.06 16.93 4.89
C THR A 387 7.37 15.52 5.40
N TYR A 388 7.73 14.61 4.52
CA TYR A 388 8.10 13.25 4.89
C TYR A 388 9.45 13.17 5.60
N LEU A 389 10.40 14.00 5.17
CA LEU A 389 11.74 14.08 5.75
C LEU A 389 11.87 15.12 6.86
N ASP A 390 10.77 15.76 7.27
CA ASP A 390 10.71 16.80 8.29
C ASP A 390 11.57 18.05 7.95
N LEU A 391 11.79 18.30 6.64
CA LEU A 391 12.61 19.41 6.13
C LEU A 391 11.83 20.70 5.83
N LEU A 392 10.51 20.63 5.82
CA LEU A 392 9.68 21.80 5.53
C LEU A 392 9.80 22.87 6.63
N ASP A 393 9.89 22.46 7.89
CA ASP A 393 9.98 23.40 9.02
C ASP A 393 11.27 24.23 9.03
N PRO A 394 12.47 23.69 8.82
CA PRO A 394 13.67 24.50 8.60
C PRO A 394 13.51 25.55 7.49
N ILE A 395 12.93 25.16 6.34
CA ILE A 395 12.71 26.10 5.23
C ILE A 395 11.73 27.20 5.62
N ARG A 396 10.62 26.89 6.30
CA ARG A 396 9.66 27.87 6.82
C ARG A 396 10.31 28.87 7.78
N GLN A 397 11.22 28.42 8.63
CA GLN A 397 11.97 29.27 9.57
C GLN A 397 12.90 30.22 8.82
N LEU A 398 13.55 29.80 7.74
CA LEU A 398 14.38 30.69 6.90
C LEU A 398 13.54 31.83 6.31
N PHE A 399 12.37 31.51 5.74
CA PHE A 399 11.44 32.52 5.21
C PHE A 399 10.96 33.49 6.31
N ALA A 400 10.55 32.97 7.45
CA ALA A 400 10.05 33.74 8.57
C ALA A 400 11.11 34.72 9.08
N LYS A 401 12.34 34.24 9.24
CA LYS A 401 13.47 35.08 9.72
C LYS A 401 13.83 36.16 8.72
N THR A 402 13.90 35.86 7.43
CA THR A 402 14.26 36.81 6.37
C THR A 402 13.22 37.91 6.24
N ASN A 403 11.93 37.55 6.29
CA ASN A 403 10.84 38.51 6.07
C ASN A 403 10.24 39.09 7.36
N LYS A 404 10.72 38.67 8.55
CA LYS A 404 10.23 39.08 9.87
C LYS A 404 8.72 38.87 10.07
N VAL A 405 8.23 37.70 9.61
CA VAL A 405 6.83 37.29 9.69
C VAL A 405 6.70 35.89 10.33
N SER A 406 5.48 35.49 10.65
CA SER A 406 5.23 34.17 11.26
C SER A 406 5.56 33.02 10.28
N ALA A 407 6.25 31.97 10.76
CA ALA A 407 6.51 30.77 10.00
C ALA A 407 5.21 29.99 9.60
N LYS A 408 4.08 30.28 10.27
CA LYS A 408 2.77 29.69 9.95
C LYS A 408 2.27 30.14 8.57
N LEU A 409 2.68 31.30 8.09
CA LEU A 409 2.36 31.79 6.73
C LEU A 409 2.95 30.90 5.62
N PHE A 410 4.04 30.18 5.90
CA PHE A 410 4.70 29.30 4.94
C PHE A 410 4.29 27.84 5.09
N SER A 411 3.09 27.60 5.65
CA SER A 411 2.51 26.27 5.77
C SER A 411 1.20 26.18 5.00
N PHE A 412 1.13 25.26 4.05
CA PHE A 412 -0.10 24.93 3.33
C PHE A 412 -1.14 24.18 4.19
N ASN A 413 -0.83 23.91 5.47
CA ASN A 413 -1.75 23.32 6.45
C ASN A 413 -2.28 24.33 7.49
N SER A 414 -1.89 25.60 7.39
CA SER A 414 -2.27 26.65 8.35
C SER A 414 -2.57 27.99 7.65
N GLU A 415 -2.12 29.10 8.19
CA GLU A 415 -2.44 30.46 7.73
C GLU A 415 -2.04 30.76 6.27
N GLY A 416 -1.05 30.05 5.73
CA GLY A 416 -0.61 30.22 4.34
C GLY A 416 -1.37 29.36 3.32
N ALA A 417 -2.34 28.57 3.73
CA ALA A 417 -3.07 27.69 2.83
C ALA A 417 -3.93 28.49 1.84
N CYS A 418 -3.95 28.05 0.58
CA CYS A 418 -4.90 28.56 -0.41
C CYS A 418 -6.34 28.43 0.10
N PRO A 419 -7.15 29.50 0.09
CA PRO A 419 -8.52 29.47 0.61
C PRO A 419 -9.44 28.53 -0.18
N GLN A 420 -9.23 28.35 -1.48
CA GLN A 420 -10.01 27.50 -2.36
C GLN A 420 -9.72 26.01 -2.09
N CYS A 421 -8.53 25.56 -2.37
CA CYS A 421 -8.15 24.13 -2.25
C CYS A 421 -7.67 23.73 -0.85
N LYS A 422 -7.67 24.65 0.12
CA LYS A 422 -7.23 24.43 1.51
C LYS A 422 -5.85 23.78 1.61
N GLY A 423 -4.93 24.18 0.73
CA GLY A 423 -3.55 23.72 0.70
C GLY A 423 -3.28 22.43 -0.09
N SER A 424 -4.30 21.83 -0.72
CA SER A 424 -4.11 20.62 -1.54
C SER A 424 -3.48 20.90 -2.90
N GLY A 425 -3.62 22.13 -3.43
CA GLY A 425 -3.21 22.52 -4.78
C GLY A 425 -4.07 21.93 -5.90
N ILE A 426 -5.00 21.04 -5.57
CA ILE A 426 -5.94 20.40 -6.51
C ILE A 426 -7.36 20.50 -5.99
N GLU A 427 -8.30 20.43 -6.91
CA GLU A 427 -9.73 20.28 -6.67
C GLU A 427 -10.16 18.91 -7.21
N ARG A 428 -10.96 18.19 -6.44
CA ARG A 428 -11.54 16.93 -6.85
C ARG A 428 -12.97 17.14 -7.31
N VAL A 429 -13.24 16.67 -8.51
CA VAL A 429 -14.60 16.60 -9.06
C VAL A 429 -15.07 15.16 -8.95
N GLU A 430 -15.98 14.90 -8.03
CA GLU A 430 -16.59 13.59 -7.87
C GLU A 430 -17.54 13.31 -9.05
N LEU A 431 -17.28 12.26 -9.80
CA LEU A 431 -18.13 11.79 -10.88
C LEU A 431 -18.89 10.56 -10.42
N ALA A 432 -20.22 10.62 -10.44
CA ALA A 432 -21.11 9.60 -9.88
C ALA A 432 -20.90 8.16 -10.41
N PHE A 433 -20.29 7.99 -11.60
CA PHE A 433 -20.08 6.68 -12.26
C PHE A 433 -18.69 6.47 -12.85
N LEU A 434 -17.77 7.42 -12.65
CA LEU A 434 -16.38 7.37 -13.11
C LEU A 434 -15.45 7.69 -11.95
N ASP A 435 -14.15 7.40 -12.13
CA ASP A 435 -13.15 7.81 -11.14
C ASP A 435 -13.11 9.34 -11.00
N ASP A 436 -12.86 9.81 -9.78
CA ASP A 436 -12.76 11.24 -9.48
C ASP A 436 -11.70 11.90 -10.36
N ILE A 437 -12.02 13.06 -10.93
CA ILE A 437 -11.06 13.85 -11.70
C ILE A 437 -10.39 14.86 -10.77
N GLU A 438 -9.05 14.84 -10.76
CA GLU A 438 -8.25 15.85 -10.06
C GLU A 438 -7.87 16.98 -11.05
N MET A 439 -8.29 18.20 -10.73
CA MET A 439 -7.96 19.41 -11.48
C MET A 439 -7.04 20.31 -10.67
N THR A 440 -6.13 21.01 -11.34
CA THR A 440 -5.29 22.02 -10.69
C THR A 440 -6.16 23.17 -10.19
N CYS A 441 -5.96 23.59 -8.94
CA CYS A 441 -6.71 24.70 -8.37
C CYS A 441 -6.43 26.01 -9.11
N ASP A 442 -7.47 26.67 -9.59
CA ASP A 442 -7.37 27.91 -10.39
C ASP A 442 -6.84 29.11 -9.60
N VAL A 443 -7.02 29.14 -8.28
CA VAL A 443 -6.58 30.25 -7.41
C VAL A 443 -5.07 30.20 -7.13
N CYS A 444 -4.55 29.01 -6.79
CA CYS A 444 -3.14 28.87 -6.41
C CYS A 444 -2.27 28.22 -7.50
N HIS A 445 -2.85 27.85 -8.63
CA HIS A 445 -2.15 27.21 -9.75
C HIS A 445 -1.27 26.03 -9.33
N GLY A 446 -1.81 25.19 -8.42
CA GLY A 446 -1.14 24.00 -7.93
C GLY A 446 -0.18 24.20 -6.75
N SER A 447 0.14 25.44 -6.36
CA SER A 447 1.10 25.71 -5.28
C SER A 447 0.61 25.31 -3.88
N GLY A 448 -0.69 25.31 -3.65
CA GLY A 448 -1.31 25.10 -2.33
C GLY A 448 -1.25 26.32 -1.40
N TYR A 449 -0.57 27.40 -1.80
CA TYR A 449 -0.42 28.62 -1.00
C TYR A 449 -1.38 29.71 -1.45
N ALA A 450 -1.77 30.58 -0.50
CA ALA A 450 -2.50 31.79 -0.80
C ALA A 450 -1.61 32.75 -1.62
N PRO A 451 -2.16 33.50 -2.61
CA PRO A 451 -1.37 34.40 -3.46
C PRO A 451 -0.58 35.46 -2.67
N GLU A 452 -1.10 35.88 -1.52
CA GLU A 452 -0.44 36.86 -0.65
C GLU A 452 0.87 36.35 -0.03
N VAL A 453 0.99 35.04 0.17
CA VAL A 453 2.18 34.38 0.72
C VAL A 453 3.32 34.38 -0.30
N LEU A 454 3.00 34.33 -1.59
CA LEU A 454 4.00 34.31 -2.67
C LEU A 454 4.76 35.63 -2.86
N LYS A 455 4.37 36.71 -2.14
CA LYS A 455 5.09 37.96 -2.12
C LYS A 455 6.37 37.95 -1.26
N TYR A 456 6.45 37.00 -0.33
CA TYR A 456 7.61 36.84 0.54
C TYR A 456 8.70 36.00 -0.16
N LEU A 457 9.90 36.55 -0.20
CA LEU A 457 11.03 35.95 -0.92
C LEU A 457 12.14 35.52 0.06
N TYR A 458 12.83 34.46 -0.31
CA TYR A 458 14.11 34.04 0.25
C TYR A 458 15.10 33.83 -0.91
N LYS A 459 16.20 34.61 -0.95
CA LYS A 459 17.15 34.62 -2.06
C LYS A 459 16.43 34.76 -3.43
N ASP A 460 15.56 35.77 -3.52
CA ASP A 460 14.79 36.12 -4.72
C ASP A 460 13.79 35.06 -5.22
N LYS A 461 13.47 34.04 -4.41
CA LYS A 461 12.48 33.01 -4.73
C LYS A 461 11.39 32.93 -3.67
N ASN A 462 10.14 32.76 -4.10
CA ASN A 462 9.04 32.48 -3.20
C ASN A 462 8.97 30.99 -2.84
N ILE A 463 8.13 30.66 -1.84
CA ILE A 463 8.03 29.26 -1.34
C ILE A 463 7.56 28.27 -2.41
N ALA A 464 6.69 28.68 -3.33
CA ALA A 464 6.21 27.80 -4.40
C ALA A 464 7.28 27.53 -5.47
N GLU A 465 8.13 28.52 -5.76
CA GLU A 465 9.27 28.32 -6.65
C GLU A 465 10.32 27.42 -6.03
N ILE A 466 10.56 27.55 -4.74
CA ILE A 466 11.47 26.67 -4.01
C ILE A 466 10.95 25.23 -4.03
N LEU A 467 9.66 25.01 -3.81
CA LEU A 467 9.08 23.66 -3.87
C LEU A 467 9.16 22.99 -5.25
N LYS A 468 9.32 23.76 -6.31
CA LYS A 468 9.54 23.26 -7.67
C LYS A 468 11.00 22.89 -7.97
N MET A 469 11.94 23.32 -7.14
CA MET A 469 13.35 22.95 -7.31
C MET A 469 13.53 21.44 -7.21
N THR A 470 14.43 20.91 -8.01
CA THR A 470 14.91 19.54 -7.83
C THR A 470 15.76 19.44 -6.55
N VAL A 471 15.96 18.22 -6.07
CA VAL A 471 16.86 17.94 -4.93
C VAL A 471 18.26 18.48 -5.22
N ALA A 472 18.78 18.31 -6.45
CA ALA A 472 20.08 18.83 -6.87
C ALA A 472 20.15 20.36 -6.83
N GLU A 473 19.13 21.06 -7.33
CA GLU A 473 19.04 22.52 -7.27
C GLU A 473 18.92 23.00 -5.83
N ALA A 474 18.10 22.35 -5.01
CA ALA A 474 17.91 22.69 -3.60
C ALA A 474 19.18 22.49 -2.77
N SER A 475 19.96 21.44 -3.04
CA SER A 475 21.26 21.20 -2.40
C SER A 475 22.23 22.36 -2.63
N ASN A 476 22.24 22.93 -3.83
CA ASN A 476 23.09 24.09 -4.17
C ASN A 476 22.52 25.41 -3.65
N PHE A 477 21.21 25.51 -3.48
CA PHE A 477 20.52 26.75 -3.10
C PHE A 477 20.60 27.04 -1.59
N PHE A 478 20.43 26.00 -0.76
CA PHE A 478 20.45 26.14 0.69
C PHE A 478 21.84 25.94 1.27
N GLU A 479 22.23 26.86 2.20
CA GLU A 479 23.49 26.76 2.93
C GLU A 479 23.36 26.08 4.30
N ASP A 480 22.13 25.83 4.72
CA ASP A 480 21.85 25.15 5.98
C ASP A 480 22.40 23.73 5.99
N ARG A 481 23.19 23.38 7.02
CA ARG A 481 23.89 22.10 7.12
C ARG A 481 22.95 20.91 7.15
N ILE A 482 21.80 21.04 7.82
CA ILE A 482 20.83 19.93 7.96
C ILE A 482 20.18 19.68 6.60
N LEU A 483 19.74 20.75 5.91
CA LEU A 483 19.16 20.65 4.58
C LEU A 483 20.13 20.03 3.58
N GLN A 484 21.39 20.50 3.57
CA GLN A 484 22.43 19.97 2.68
C GLN A 484 22.71 18.48 2.92
N GLN A 485 22.83 18.08 4.19
CA GLN A 485 23.07 16.65 4.52
C GLN A 485 21.94 15.77 4.01
N GLN A 486 20.69 16.16 4.17
CA GLN A 486 19.54 15.39 3.72
C GLN A 486 19.42 15.37 2.20
N PHE A 487 19.65 16.50 1.52
CA PHE A 487 19.63 16.55 0.05
C PHE A 487 20.78 15.71 -0.54
N ASN A 488 21.96 15.73 0.06
CA ASN A 488 23.07 14.87 -0.37
C ASN A 488 22.77 13.37 -0.17
N SER A 489 22.05 13.01 0.89
CA SER A 489 21.58 11.63 1.09
C SER A 489 20.59 11.20 0.01
N LEU A 490 19.66 12.09 -0.39
CA LEU A 490 18.74 11.82 -1.50
C LEU A 490 19.48 11.68 -2.83
N MET A 491 20.47 12.56 -3.09
CA MET A 491 21.30 12.48 -4.30
C MET A 491 22.10 11.19 -4.39
N SER A 492 22.66 10.70 -3.26
CA SER A 492 23.40 9.43 -3.22
C SER A 492 22.53 8.20 -3.55
N LEU A 493 21.20 8.34 -3.42
CA LEU A 493 20.22 7.32 -3.76
C LEU A 493 19.59 7.53 -5.16
N GLY A 494 20.15 8.44 -5.98
CA GLY A 494 19.65 8.72 -7.33
C GLY A 494 18.26 9.37 -7.35
N LEU A 495 17.95 10.22 -6.36
CA LEU A 495 16.71 11.00 -6.27
C LEU A 495 16.94 12.51 -6.52
N ASP A 496 18.05 12.85 -7.19
CA ASP A 496 18.50 14.21 -7.47
C ASP A 496 17.55 15.00 -8.37
N TYR A 497 16.84 14.32 -9.26
CA TYR A 497 15.90 14.88 -10.24
C TYR A 497 14.52 15.20 -9.67
N ILE A 498 14.15 14.67 -8.52
CA ILE A 498 12.82 14.83 -7.92
C ILE A 498 12.66 16.25 -7.38
N ALA A 499 11.50 16.87 -7.65
CA ALA A 499 11.17 18.17 -7.06
C ALA A 499 10.94 18.01 -5.55
N ILE A 500 11.53 18.93 -4.74
CA ILE A 500 11.43 18.83 -3.28
C ILE A 500 10.00 19.00 -2.74
N GLY A 501 9.12 19.64 -3.51
CA GLY A 501 7.68 19.74 -3.23
C GLY A 501 6.82 18.62 -3.86
N GLN A 502 7.42 17.63 -4.52
CA GLN A 502 6.67 16.55 -5.18
C GLN A 502 5.84 15.76 -4.17
N ARG A 503 4.57 15.47 -4.53
CA ARG A 503 3.65 14.73 -3.67
C ARG A 503 4.02 13.26 -3.58
N LEU A 504 3.89 12.68 -2.38
CA LEU A 504 4.28 11.29 -2.13
C LEU A 504 3.47 10.26 -2.93
N ASN A 505 2.22 10.57 -3.28
CA ASN A 505 1.38 9.68 -4.08
C ASN A 505 1.80 9.60 -5.56
N THR A 506 2.61 10.55 -6.04
CA THR A 506 3.12 10.56 -7.44
C THR A 506 4.43 9.80 -7.61
N PHE A 507 5.04 9.32 -6.51
CA PHE A 507 6.28 8.56 -6.55
C PHE A 507 6.06 7.15 -7.12
N SER A 508 6.96 6.70 -7.96
CA SER A 508 7.02 5.30 -8.39
C SER A 508 7.31 4.35 -7.21
N GLY A 509 7.15 3.04 -7.41
CA GLY A 509 7.47 2.03 -6.39
C GLY A 509 8.92 2.12 -5.90
N GLY A 510 9.87 2.18 -6.85
CA GLY A 510 11.29 2.29 -6.56
C GLY A 510 11.68 3.61 -5.90
N GLU A 511 11.11 4.74 -6.33
CA GLU A 511 11.34 6.05 -5.70
C GLU A 511 10.87 6.05 -4.24
N ARG A 512 9.68 5.50 -3.96
CA ARG A 512 9.17 5.37 -2.59
C ARG A 512 10.09 4.53 -1.71
N GLN A 513 10.61 3.44 -2.23
CA GLN A 513 11.53 2.56 -1.49
C GLN A 513 12.85 3.27 -1.17
N ARG A 514 13.45 3.93 -2.15
CA ARG A 514 14.66 4.75 -1.96
C ARG A 514 14.44 5.88 -0.95
N LEU A 515 13.27 6.53 -1.02
CA LEU A 515 12.90 7.57 -0.07
C LEU A 515 12.75 7.02 1.37
N LYS A 516 12.17 5.83 1.54
CA LYS A 516 12.13 5.17 2.86
C LYS A 516 13.53 4.87 3.38
N LEU A 517 14.42 4.43 2.51
CA LEU A 517 15.81 4.14 2.85
C LEU A 517 16.56 5.39 3.33
N THR A 518 16.33 6.56 2.70
CA THR A 518 16.93 7.84 3.11
C THR A 518 16.67 8.16 4.59
N LYS A 519 15.45 7.89 5.06
CA LYS A 519 15.08 8.17 6.46
C LYS A 519 15.77 7.22 7.45
N GLN A 520 16.14 6.03 7.03
CA GLN A 520 16.67 4.98 7.90
C GLN A 520 18.20 4.87 7.88
N ILE A 521 18.85 5.36 6.84
CA ILE A 521 20.32 5.22 6.62
C ILE A 521 21.17 5.85 7.74
N ASN A 522 20.61 6.84 8.44
CA ASN A 522 21.30 7.57 9.51
C ASN A 522 21.12 6.93 10.91
N GLU A 523 20.37 5.82 11.00
CA GLU A 523 20.17 5.09 12.26
C GLU A 523 21.26 4.02 12.40
N THR A 524 21.96 3.99 13.54
CA THR A 524 22.97 2.97 13.88
C THR A 524 22.30 1.80 14.61
N ASP A 525 22.92 0.62 14.54
CA ASP A 525 22.57 -0.59 15.30
C ASP A 525 21.25 -1.29 14.92
N ASN A 526 20.83 -1.19 13.67
CA ASN A 526 19.61 -1.84 13.19
C ASN A 526 19.89 -3.01 12.24
N ILE A 527 18.97 -3.96 12.23
CA ILE A 527 18.89 -5.00 11.19
C ILE A 527 18.08 -4.41 10.05
N PHE A 528 18.69 -4.22 8.89
CA PHE A 528 18.01 -3.72 7.70
C PHE A 528 17.53 -4.86 6.82
N VAL A 529 16.24 -4.84 6.49
CA VAL A 529 15.62 -5.74 5.53
C VAL A 529 15.16 -4.93 4.32
N LEU A 530 15.69 -5.27 3.16
CA LEU A 530 15.32 -4.68 1.88
C LEU A 530 14.54 -5.72 1.09
N ASP A 531 13.25 -5.48 0.85
CA ASP A 531 12.40 -6.39 0.08
C ASP A 531 12.35 -5.93 -1.39
N GLU A 532 12.98 -6.71 -2.28
CA GLU A 532 13.12 -6.43 -3.72
C GLU A 532 13.71 -5.04 -4.03
N PRO A 533 14.91 -4.68 -3.49
CA PRO A 533 15.45 -3.32 -3.57
C PRO A 533 15.81 -2.85 -4.98
N SER A 534 15.96 -3.75 -5.93
CA SER A 534 16.29 -3.45 -7.34
C SER A 534 15.07 -3.25 -8.24
N THR A 535 13.86 -3.45 -7.72
CA THR A 535 12.64 -3.31 -8.53
C THR A 535 12.44 -1.88 -9.02
N GLY A 536 12.19 -1.71 -10.31
CA GLY A 536 12.03 -0.40 -10.95
C GLY A 536 13.35 0.37 -11.10
N LEU A 537 14.49 -0.29 -10.95
CA LEU A 537 15.80 0.30 -11.22
C LEU A 537 16.36 -0.19 -12.56
N HIS A 538 16.95 0.74 -13.31
CA HIS A 538 17.75 0.35 -14.46
C HIS A 538 18.95 -0.49 -13.98
N PRO A 539 19.36 -1.54 -14.72
CA PRO A 539 20.47 -2.40 -14.31
C PRO A 539 21.82 -1.69 -14.05
N SER A 540 22.01 -0.49 -14.63
CA SER A 540 23.19 0.35 -14.33
C SER A 540 23.15 0.98 -12.94
N ASP A 541 21.98 1.08 -12.32
CA ASP A 541 21.75 1.75 -11.03
C ASP A 541 21.70 0.74 -9.87
N THR A 542 21.73 -0.55 -10.19
CA THR A 542 21.78 -1.67 -9.24
C THR A 542 23.21 -2.08 -8.94
#